data_81f98a644528ea0fc104b1e7eef00a8d
#
_entry.id   81f98a644528ea0fc104b1e7eef00a8d
#
_cell.length_a   1.000
_cell.length_b   1.000
_cell.length_c   1.000
_cell.angle_alpha   90.00
_cell.angle_beta   90.00
_cell.angle_gamma   90.00
#
_symmetry.space_group_name_H-M   'P 1'
#
loop_
_entity.id
_entity.type
_entity.pdbx_description
1 polymer ?
#
loop_
_entity_poly.entity_id
_entity_poly.type
_entity_poly.pdbx_seq_one_letter_code
_entity_poly.pdbx_strand_id
1 'polypeptide(L)'
;MLDLGRTFLQSVERSPDALALVDGELQLTYAQWHRMILNVADALRELGLQRGDRLLVVLQNRWEMATLHWAGQFLGVVIVPLNWRAKPDEVEYCVTDASVKAIVYEPVCADAVVNSAAAQQLPRIGVDAAAGSTMSFDALLADRERARSANTTHASADDISLILYTSGTTGKPKGVPRRHRHERAGALAHVAQNLYRRGERTLGVMPLYHTMGVRSLLSMALVDGVFVCVRRWNAKLALESIAKYRLTCLYLVPTLYHDLLADSAFADTDTSSVRKLGFAGAPMNDGLLKRLSAAFRPELFVNHYGSSEIYTVSIDQDATRKPGSAGRAGLNTRLRVVRLDAVSPDEIAPAGEEGQIIADLLGDEAFEGYWNRPDANGKSLREGWYFTGDTGYFDRDGDLYVTGRVDDMIISGGENISPVDIESVLSLHPAVDEVAVAGVRDERWGQRVVAFIKRRDHVDAEALDAWCRQSDLVNFKRPRDYVFVDDIPKSPVGKILRRKLSAGEYASDGHAQPTQTTKE
;
A
#
# COMPACT_ATOMS: atom_id res chain seq x y z
N MET A 1 -20.81 17.30 6.95
CA MET A 1 -19.82 16.78 5.98
C MET A 1 -20.40 15.53 5.33
N LEU A 2 -20.09 15.26 4.06
CA LEU A 2 -20.58 14.05 3.37
C LEU A 2 -19.87 12.81 3.90
N ASP A 3 -20.65 11.75 4.17
CA ASP A 3 -20.12 10.39 4.32
C ASP A 3 -19.76 9.80 2.94
N LEU A 4 -19.15 8.61 2.94
CA LEU A 4 -18.70 7.96 1.70
C LEU A 4 -19.87 7.44 0.86
N GLY A 5 -20.96 6.97 1.47
CA GLY A 5 -22.15 6.54 0.73
C GLY A 5 -22.77 7.70 -0.06
N ARG A 6 -22.94 8.86 0.57
CA ARG A 6 -23.39 10.09 -0.13
C ARG A 6 -22.39 10.55 -1.18
N THR A 7 -21.10 10.36 -0.95
CA THR A 7 -20.06 10.66 -1.95
C THR A 7 -20.22 9.78 -3.19
N PHE A 8 -20.51 8.49 -3.02
CA PHE A 8 -20.78 7.58 -4.13
C PHE A 8 -22.09 7.97 -4.87
N LEU A 9 -23.15 8.30 -4.14
CA LEU A 9 -24.43 8.75 -4.71
C LEU A 9 -24.26 9.96 -5.64
N GLN A 10 -23.37 10.90 -5.30
CA GLN A 10 -23.10 12.03 -6.20
C GLN A 10 -22.64 11.58 -7.60
N SER A 11 -21.86 10.51 -7.70
CA SER A 11 -21.41 9.98 -8.99
C SER A 11 -22.53 9.21 -9.71
N VAL A 12 -23.36 8.49 -8.97
CA VAL A 12 -24.57 7.85 -9.52
C VAL A 12 -25.51 8.90 -10.13
N GLU A 13 -25.71 10.02 -9.44
CA GLU A 13 -26.59 11.11 -9.92
C GLU A 13 -26.01 11.87 -11.11
N ARG A 14 -24.68 12.10 -11.09
CA ARG A 14 -24.00 12.84 -12.17
C ARG A 14 -23.86 12.02 -13.45
N SER A 15 -23.58 10.74 -13.33
CA SER A 15 -23.13 9.89 -14.43
C SER A 15 -23.67 8.45 -14.30
N PRO A 16 -25.01 8.25 -14.23
CA PRO A 16 -25.62 6.94 -13.93
C PRO A 16 -25.23 5.85 -14.95
N ASP A 17 -25.10 6.21 -16.22
CA ASP A 17 -24.82 5.29 -17.31
C ASP A 17 -23.31 5.16 -17.61
N ALA A 18 -22.46 5.92 -16.94
CA ALA A 18 -21.02 5.78 -17.10
C ALA A 18 -20.54 4.44 -16.52
N LEU A 19 -19.58 3.81 -17.21
CA LEU A 19 -18.90 2.62 -16.70
C LEU A 19 -18.19 2.97 -15.39
N ALA A 20 -18.41 2.15 -14.37
CA ALA A 20 -17.85 2.37 -13.03
C ALA A 20 -16.88 1.27 -12.60
N LEU A 21 -17.22 0.02 -12.89
CA LEU A 21 -16.48 -1.15 -12.45
C LEU A 21 -16.35 -2.19 -13.56
N VAL A 22 -15.19 -2.82 -13.64
CA VAL A 22 -14.92 -3.95 -14.54
C VAL A 22 -14.24 -5.07 -13.76
N ASP A 23 -14.69 -6.32 -13.95
CA ASP A 23 -14.02 -7.54 -13.48
C ASP A 23 -14.17 -8.64 -14.53
N GLY A 24 -13.15 -8.88 -15.33
CA GLY A 24 -13.20 -9.78 -16.48
C GLY A 24 -14.24 -9.33 -17.53
N GLU A 25 -15.28 -10.13 -17.73
CA GLU A 25 -16.38 -9.78 -18.64
C GLU A 25 -17.50 -8.99 -17.97
N LEU A 26 -17.51 -8.92 -16.64
CA LEU A 26 -18.48 -8.11 -15.91
C LEU A 26 -18.15 -6.63 -16.07
N GLN A 27 -19.12 -5.87 -16.54
CA GLN A 27 -19.04 -4.41 -16.66
C GLN A 27 -20.29 -3.79 -16.04
N LEU A 28 -20.11 -2.88 -15.09
CA LEU A 28 -21.20 -2.24 -14.37
C LEU A 28 -21.15 -0.73 -14.57
N THR A 29 -22.28 -0.15 -14.93
CA THR A 29 -22.47 1.30 -14.84
C THR A 29 -22.67 1.71 -13.38
N TYR A 30 -22.54 3.01 -13.06
CA TYR A 30 -22.78 3.52 -11.72
C TYR A 30 -24.19 3.16 -11.21
N ALA A 31 -25.22 3.27 -12.05
CA ALA A 31 -26.60 2.92 -11.68
C ALA A 31 -26.77 1.41 -11.43
N GLN A 32 -26.15 0.55 -12.26
CA GLN A 32 -26.20 -0.90 -12.09
C GLN A 32 -25.47 -1.32 -10.81
N TRP A 33 -24.27 -0.80 -10.59
CA TRP A 33 -23.47 -1.10 -9.41
C TRP A 33 -24.15 -0.61 -8.13
N HIS A 34 -24.73 0.59 -8.15
CA HIS A 34 -25.49 1.13 -7.01
C HIS A 34 -26.64 0.20 -6.59
N ARG A 35 -27.41 -0.35 -7.53
CA ARG A 35 -28.46 -1.33 -7.21
C ARG A 35 -27.90 -2.56 -6.50
N MET A 36 -26.78 -3.12 -7.00
CA MET A 36 -26.11 -4.25 -6.38
C MET A 36 -25.60 -3.91 -4.97
N ILE A 37 -24.98 -2.74 -4.80
CA ILE A 37 -24.53 -2.24 -3.50
C ILE A 37 -25.69 -2.18 -2.50
N LEU A 38 -26.84 -1.65 -2.90
CA LEU A 38 -28.00 -1.55 -2.03
C LEU A 38 -28.59 -2.93 -1.70
N ASN A 39 -28.62 -3.87 -2.64
CA ASN A 39 -29.06 -5.24 -2.37
C ASN A 39 -28.18 -5.90 -1.29
N VAL A 40 -26.87 -5.75 -1.42
CA VAL A 40 -25.89 -6.27 -0.44
C VAL A 40 -26.07 -5.57 0.91
N ALA A 41 -26.24 -4.24 0.96
CA ALA A 41 -26.44 -3.50 2.21
C ALA A 41 -27.72 -3.94 2.93
N ASP A 42 -28.83 -4.11 2.20
CA ASP A 42 -30.09 -4.59 2.76
C ASP A 42 -29.97 -6.03 3.28
N ALA A 43 -29.29 -6.91 2.54
CA ALA A 43 -29.02 -8.27 2.98
C ALA A 43 -28.19 -8.35 4.25
N LEU A 44 -27.13 -7.53 4.36
CA LEU A 44 -26.32 -7.46 5.57
C LEU A 44 -27.15 -6.96 6.77
N ARG A 45 -28.07 -6.00 6.54
CA ARG A 45 -29.00 -5.53 7.58
C ARG A 45 -29.97 -6.64 8.02
N GLU A 46 -30.53 -7.40 7.08
CA GLU A 46 -31.39 -8.56 7.37
C GLU A 46 -30.64 -9.65 8.15
N LEU A 47 -29.35 -9.79 7.89
CA LEU A 47 -28.46 -10.69 8.64
C LEU A 47 -28.18 -10.17 10.07
N GLY A 48 -28.66 -8.97 10.42
CA GLY A 48 -28.56 -8.36 11.74
C GLY A 48 -27.38 -7.41 11.92
N LEU A 49 -26.61 -7.08 10.87
CA LEU A 49 -25.56 -6.07 10.98
C LEU A 49 -26.15 -4.68 11.07
N GLN A 50 -25.63 -3.89 11.99
CA GLN A 50 -26.05 -2.53 12.27
C GLN A 50 -24.87 -1.55 12.11
N ARG A 51 -25.18 -0.26 12.08
CA ARG A 51 -24.18 0.81 12.09
C ARG A 51 -23.18 0.62 13.23
N GLY A 52 -21.90 0.64 12.90
CA GLY A 52 -20.79 0.42 13.82
C GLY A 52 -20.39 -1.04 14.01
N ASP A 53 -21.15 -2.01 13.47
CA ASP A 53 -20.70 -3.41 13.43
C ASP A 53 -19.57 -3.61 12.43
N ARG A 54 -18.75 -4.63 12.63
CA ARG A 54 -17.57 -4.94 11.80
C ARG A 54 -17.82 -6.18 10.95
N LEU A 55 -17.56 -6.02 9.64
CA LEU A 55 -17.59 -7.07 8.65
C LEU A 55 -16.16 -7.41 8.20
N LEU A 56 -15.68 -8.62 8.50
CA LEU A 56 -14.39 -9.08 7.98
C LEU A 56 -14.54 -9.50 6.52
N VAL A 57 -13.67 -8.99 5.65
CA VAL A 57 -13.69 -9.31 4.23
C VAL A 57 -12.33 -9.85 3.81
N VAL A 58 -12.27 -11.15 3.45
CA VAL A 58 -11.06 -11.88 3.08
C VAL A 58 -11.17 -12.29 1.61
N LEU A 59 -10.97 -11.32 0.73
CA LEU A 59 -11.15 -11.47 -0.72
C LEU A 59 -9.96 -10.89 -1.48
N GLN A 60 -9.73 -11.42 -2.67
CA GLN A 60 -8.87 -10.78 -3.67
C GLN A 60 -9.53 -9.49 -4.21
N ASN A 61 -8.83 -8.75 -5.06
CA ASN A 61 -9.36 -7.53 -5.69
C ASN A 61 -10.39 -7.89 -6.78
N ARG A 62 -11.60 -8.16 -6.37
CA ARG A 62 -12.71 -8.56 -7.20
C ARG A 62 -13.91 -7.64 -6.97
N TRP A 63 -14.87 -7.68 -7.89
CA TRP A 63 -16.03 -6.79 -7.84
C TRP A 63 -16.87 -6.94 -6.57
N GLU A 64 -16.91 -8.13 -5.97
CA GLU A 64 -17.61 -8.38 -4.71
C GLU A 64 -16.93 -7.64 -3.55
N MET A 65 -15.60 -7.62 -3.53
CA MET A 65 -14.83 -6.87 -2.53
C MET A 65 -15.12 -5.36 -2.60
N ALA A 66 -15.12 -4.80 -3.81
CA ALA A 66 -15.46 -3.40 -4.06
C ALA A 66 -16.93 -3.10 -3.72
N THR A 67 -17.86 -4.02 -4.04
CA THR A 67 -19.28 -3.89 -3.71
C THR A 67 -19.52 -3.93 -2.21
N LEU A 68 -18.87 -4.85 -1.48
CA LEU A 68 -18.93 -4.93 -0.01
C LEU A 68 -18.39 -3.68 0.65
N HIS A 69 -17.28 -3.13 0.11
CA HIS A 69 -16.77 -1.86 0.62
C HIS A 69 -17.86 -0.79 0.59
N TRP A 70 -18.50 -0.56 -0.56
CA TRP A 70 -19.54 0.46 -0.68
C TRP A 70 -20.80 0.11 0.09
N ALA A 71 -21.24 -1.16 0.14
CA ALA A 71 -22.40 -1.58 0.92
C ALA A 71 -22.21 -1.27 2.42
N GLY A 72 -21.00 -1.51 2.95
CA GLY A 72 -20.64 -1.11 4.30
C GLY A 72 -20.77 0.41 4.52
N GLN A 73 -20.32 1.22 3.53
CA GLN A 73 -20.43 2.68 3.63
C GLN A 73 -21.89 3.18 3.64
N PHE A 74 -22.78 2.52 2.90
CA PHE A 74 -24.21 2.85 2.91
C PHE A 74 -24.89 2.43 4.22
N LEU A 75 -24.56 1.27 4.75
CA LEU A 75 -25.16 0.74 5.97
C LEU A 75 -24.55 1.34 7.26
N GLY A 76 -23.34 1.88 7.18
CA GLY A 76 -22.56 2.33 8.34
C GLY A 76 -21.84 1.17 9.04
N VAL A 77 -21.68 0.05 8.35
CA VAL A 77 -20.89 -1.10 8.81
C VAL A 77 -19.41 -0.87 8.52
N VAL A 78 -18.58 -1.12 9.51
CA VAL A 78 -17.13 -0.98 9.41
C VAL A 78 -16.56 -2.15 8.63
N ILE A 79 -15.92 -1.87 7.50
CA ILE A 79 -15.24 -2.90 6.72
C ILE A 79 -13.87 -3.19 7.35
N VAL A 80 -13.59 -4.47 7.58
CA VAL A 80 -12.28 -4.95 8.04
C VAL A 80 -11.69 -5.80 6.91
N PRO A 81 -10.99 -5.19 5.96
CA PRO A 81 -10.42 -5.95 4.86
C PRO A 81 -9.14 -6.63 5.31
N LEU A 82 -9.01 -7.93 5.08
CA LEU A 82 -7.83 -8.71 5.45
C LEU A 82 -7.17 -9.31 4.20
N ASN A 83 -5.87 -9.46 4.27
CA ASN A 83 -5.10 -10.10 3.23
C ASN A 83 -5.66 -11.52 2.94
N TRP A 84 -5.99 -11.79 1.69
CA TRP A 84 -6.51 -13.09 1.27
C TRP A 84 -5.50 -14.26 1.46
N ARG A 85 -4.21 -13.95 1.71
CA ARG A 85 -3.17 -14.90 2.09
C ARG A 85 -3.01 -15.05 3.61
N ALA A 86 -3.93 -14.47 4.39
CA ALA A 86 -3.89 -14.56 5.85
C ALA A 86 -3.90 -16.02 6.31
N LYS A 87 -3.22 -16.28 7.41
CA LYS A 87 -3.22 -17.57 8.08
C LYS A 87 -4.37 -17.67 9.09
N PRO A 88 -4.73 -18.88 9.57
CA PRO A 88 -5.81 -19.04 10.54
C PRO A 88 -5.65 -18.19 11.80
N ASP A 89 -4.45 -18.07 12.33
CA ASP A 89 -4.14 -17.25 13.51
C ASP A 89 -4.29 -15.75 13.27
N GLU A 90 -4.05 -15.27 12.05
CA GLU A 90 -4.29 -13.88 11.67
C GLU A 90 -5.80 -13.59 11.55
N VAL A 91 -6.58 -14.52 10.98
CA VAL A 91 -8.05 -14.44 10.95
C VAL A 91 -8.61 -14.44 12.36
N GLU A 92 -8.18 -15.39 13.22
CA GLU A 92 -8.56 -15.49 14.63
C GLU A 92 -8.32 -14.19 15.39
N TYR A 93 -7.12 -13.63 15.19
CA TYR A 93 -6.75 -12.37 15.81
C TYR A 93 -7.64 -11.21 15.36
N CYS A 94 -7.84 -11.04 14.05
CA CYS A 94 -8.65 -9.93 13.53
C CYS A 94 -10.13 -10.06 13.91
N VAL A 95 -10.70 -11.27 13.90
CA VAL A 95 -12.07 -11.53 14.36
C VAL A 95 -12.25 -11.10 15.80
N THR A 96 -11.32 -11.48 16.66
CA THR A 96 -11.39 -11.19 18.10
C THR A 96 -11.13 -9.72 18.39
N ASP A 97 -10.02 -9.15 17.87
CA ASP A 97 -9.60 -7.78 18.15
C ASP A 97 -10.60 -6.74 17.62
N ALA A 98 -11.12 -6.93 16.40
CA ALA A 98 -12.15 -6.06 15.84
C ALA A 98 -13.58 -6.41 16.32
N SER A 99 -13.79 -7.50 17.08
CA SER A 99 -15.12 -7.99 17.47
C SER A 99 -16.07 -8.10 16.27
N VAL A 100 -15.65 -8.85 15.25
CA VAL A 100 -16.32 -9.03 13.97
C VAL A 100 -17.70 -9.69 14.15
N LYS A 101 -18.70 -9.32 13.34
CA LYS A 101 -20.05 -9.87 13.39
C LYS A 101 -20.37 -10.85 12.25
N ALA A 102 -19.72 -10.72 11.12
CA ALA A 102 -19.85 -11.65 10.00
C ALA A 102 -18.56 -11.63 9.15
N ILE A 103 -18.39 -12.67 8.33
CA ILE A 103 -17.20 -12.84 7.50
C ILE A 103 -17.63 -13.11 6.07
N VAL A 104 -16.97 -12.44 5.10
CA VAL A 104 -17.07 -12.75 3.67
C VAL A 104 -15.72 -13.23 3.17
N TYR A 105 -15.69 -14.34 2.44
CA TYR A 105 -14.45 -14.94 1.95
C TYR A 105 -14.68 -15.77 0.68
N GLU A 106 -13.60 -16.10 -0.01
CA GLU A 106 -13.59 -16.90 -1.24
C GLU A 106 -12.79 -18.21 -1.08
N PRO A 107 -12.86 -19.18 -2.02
CA PRO A 107 -12.24 -20.48 -1.87
C PRO A 107 -10.76 -20.48 -1.52
N VAL A 108 -9.97 -19.55 -2.09
CA VAL A 108 -8.52 -19.45 -1.82
C VAL A 108 -8.20 -19.10 -0.36
N CYS A 109 -9.17 -18.54 0.37
CA CYS A 109 -9.03 -18.14 1.79
C CYS A 109 -9.77 -19.10 2.73
N ALA A 110 -10.45 -20.11 2.21
CA ALA A 110 -11.34 -20.96 2.99
C ALA A 110 -10.63 -21.65 4.17
N ASP A 111 -9.44 -22.21 3.94
CA ASP A 111 -8.66 -22.86 4.98
C ASP A 111 -8.36 -21.95 6.17
N ALA A 112 -8.05 -20.68 5.91
CA ALA A 112 -7.78 -19.72 6.96
C ALA A 112 -9.01 -19.42 7.81
N VAL A 113 -10.19 -19.34 7.18
CA VAL A 113 -11.46 -19.03 7.86
C VAL A 113 -12.00 -20.25 8.59
N VAL A 114 -12.00 -21.43 7.97
CA VAL A 114 -12.57 -22.64 8.59
C VAL A 114 -11.71 -23.18 9.73
N ASN A 115 -10.42 -22.87 9.79
CA ASN A 115 -9.52 -23.26 10.88
C ASN A 115 -9.38 -22.17 11.97
N SER A 116 -10.16 -21.08 11.91
CA SER A 116 -10.27 -20.10 12.99
C SER A 116 -11.50 -20.41 13.86
N ALA A 117 -11.27 -20.68 15.14
CA ALA A 117 -12.35 -21.02 16.08
C ALA A 117 -13.35 -19.86 16.27
N ALA A 118 -12.86 -18.62 16.34
CA ALA A 118 -13.71 -17.44 16.45
C ALA A 118 -14.54 -17.22 15.16
N ALA A 119 -13.94 -17.44 13.99
CA ALA A 119 -14.65 -17.31 12.71
C ALA A 119 -15.79 -18.32 12.56
N GLN A 120 -15.63 -19.53 13.10
CA GLN A 120 -16.67 -20.57 13.03
C GLN A 120 -17.93 -20.23 13.82
N GLN A 121 -17.86 -19.32 14.77
CA GLN A 121 -19.00 -18.88 15.58
C GLN A 121 -19.83 -17.80 14.89
N LEU A 122 -19.42 -17.33 13.71
CA LEU A 122 -20.02 -16.20 13.01
C LEU A 122 -20.76 -16.63 11.73
N PRO A 123 -21.71 -15.85 11.25
CA PRO A 123 -22.20 -15.97 9.88
C PRO A 123 -21.05 -15.87 8.87
N ARG A 124 -20.94 -16.87 8.00
CA ARG A 124 -19.88 -17.00 6.99
C ARG A 124 -20.47 -16.99 5.59
N ILE A 125 -20.17 -15.92 4.86
CA ILE A 125 -20.69 -15.67 3.52
C ILE A 125 -19.59 -16.09 2.52
N GLY A 126 -19.88 -17.12 1.73
CA GLY A 126 -18.94 -17.63 0.72
C GLY A 126 -19.17 -17.03 -0.65
N VAL A 127 -18.12 -16.53 -1.27
CA VAL A 127 -18.08 -16.20 -2.69
C VAL A 127 -17.59 -17.44 -3.46
N ASP A 128 -18.10 -17.70 -4.66
CA ASP A 128 -17.72 -18.86 -5.50
C ASP A 128 -17.79 -20.21 -4.73
N ALA A 129 -18.85 -20.44 -3.96
CA ALA A 129 -19.06 -21.66 -3.18
C ALA A 129 -17.88 -22.01 -2.23
N ALA A 130 -17.32 -21.03 -1.53
CA ALA A 130 -16.25 -21.25 -0.57
C ALA A 130 -16.62 -22.27 0.51
N ALA A 131 -15.72 -23.21 0.79
CA ALA A 131 -15.95 -24.27 1.78
C ALA A 131 -16.21 -23.70 3.18
N GLY A 132 -17.13 -24.30 3.93
CA GLY A 132 -17.49 -23.90 5.29
C GLY A 132 -18.38 -22.65 5.38
N SER A 133 -18.84 -22.10 4.25
CA SER A 133 -19.79 -20.99 4.26
C SER A 133 -21.17 -21.43 4.76
N THR A 134 -21.87 -20.53 5.47
CA THR A 134 -23.24 -20.74 5.95
C THR A 134 -24.27 -20.18 4.97
N MET A 135 -23.85 -19.32 4.05
CA MET A 135 -24.66 -18.78 2.96
C MET A 135 -23.78 -18.35 1.78
N SER A 136 -24.35 -18.23 0.58
CA SER A 136 -23.63 -17.74 -0.59
C SER A 136 -23.72 -16.22 -0.71
N PHE A 137 -22.69 -15.61 -1.31
CA PHE A 137 -22.71 -14.18 -1.64
C PHE A 137 -23.82 -13.83 -2.65
N ASP A 138 -24.16 -14.75 -3.56
CA ASP A 138 -25.24 -14.56 -4.54
C ASP A 138 -26.59 -14.32 -3.87
N ALA A 139 -26.81 -14.89 -2.67
CA ALA A 139 -28.02 -14.64 -1.90
C ALA A 139 -28.13 -13.17 -1.43
N LEU A 140 -27.02 -12.46 -1.31
CA LEU A 140 -27.01 -11.03 -0.97
C LEU A 140 -27.44 -10.15 -2.15
N LEU A 141 -27.30 -10.64 -3.38
CA LEU A 141 -27.59 -9.92 -4.60
C LEU A 141 -29.07 -9.96 -4.99
N ALA A 142 -29.86 -10.84 -4.38
CA ALA A 142 -31.28 -10.99 -4.69
C ALA A 142 -32.00 -9.64 -4.60
N ASP A 143 -32.85 -9.36 -5.60
CA ASP A 143 -33.67 -8.15 -5.59
C ASP A 143 -34.62 -8.15 -4.38
N ARG A 144 -34.63 -7.04 -3.67
CA ARG A 144 -35.48 -6.81 -2.50
C ARG A 144 -36.48 -5.70 -2.77
N GLU A 145 -37.71 -5.85 -2.32
CA GLU A 145 -38.66 -4.75 -2.31
C GLU A 145 -38.13 -3.63 -1.43
N ARG A 146 -37.76 -2.52 -2.06
CA ARG A 146 -37.22 -1.35 -1.36
C ARG A 146 -38.32 -0.35 -1.06
N ALA A 147 -38.39 0.07 0.20
CA ALA A 147 -39.09 1.29 0.53
C ALA A 147 -38.45 2.47 -0.25
N ARG A 148 -39.24 3.49 -0.62
CA ARG A 148 -38.79 4.68 -1.38
C ARG A 148 -37.63 5.49 -0.76
N SER A 149 -37.07 5.07 0.38
CA SER A 149 -35.89 5.65 1.06
C SER A 149 -34.55 5.13 0.53
N ALA A 150 -34.51 4.47 -0.64
CA ALA A 150 -33.36 3.76 -1.19
C ALA A 150 -32.06 4.59 -1.39
N ASN A 151 -32.13 5.91 -1.34
CA ASN A 151 -30.98 6.80 -1.47
C ASN A 151 -30.50 7.36 -0.12
N THR A 152 -30.83 6.71 1.00
CA THR A 152 -30.43 7.16 2.33
C THR A 152 -29.24 6.35 2.82
N THR A 153 -28.17 7.03 3.20
CA THR A 153 -27.05 6.41 3.91
C THR A 153 -27.35 6.42 5.41
N HIS A 154 -26.99 5.34 6.09
CA HIS A 154 -27.16 5.23 7.55
C HIS A 154 -25.90 5.68 8.31
N ALA A 155 -24.83 6.00 7.59
CA ALA A 155 -23.55 6.42 8.13
C ALA A 155 -23.47 7.94 8.35
N SER A 156 -22.56 8.34 9.23
CA SER A 156 -22.11 9.71 9.44
C SER A 156 -20.66 9.88 8.97
N ALA A 157 -20.25 11.10 8.66
CA ALA A 157 -18.87 11.42 8.34
C ALA A 157 -17.88 11.06 9.46
N ASP A 158 -18.37 11.05 10.70
CA ASP A 158 -17.57 10.75 11.90
C ASP A 158 -17.57 9.27 12.29
N ASP A 159 -18.34 8.42 11.61
CA ASP A 159 -18.28 6.97 11.83
C ASP A 159 -16.98 6.39 11.29
N ILE A 160 -16.56 5.26 11.89
CA ILE A 160 -15.47 4.47 11.33
C ILE A 160 -15.98 3.77 10.07
N SER A 161 -15.30 3.97 8.97
CA SER A 161 -15.58 3.41 7.65
C SER A 161 -14.91 2.05 7.49
N LEU A 162 -13.64 1.97 7.90
CA LEU A 162 -12.85 0.75 7.80
C LEU A 162 -11.76 0.69 8.88
N ILE A 163 -11.24 -0.52 9.13
CA ILE A 163 -10.07 -0.76 9.96
C ILE A 163 -9.05 -1.53 9.12
N LEU A 164 -7.91 -0.91 8.82
CA LEU A 164 -6.81 -1.56 8.10
C LEU A 164 -5.83 -2.18 9.08
N TYR A 165 -5.60 -3.49 8.99
CA TYR A 165 -4.58 -4.17 9.79
C TYR A 165 -3.22 -4.11 9.11
N THR A 166 -2.26 -3.48 9.77
CA THR A 166 -0.88 -3.37 9.28
C THR A 166 0.01 -4.42 9.93
N SER A 167 0.88 -5.04 9.13
CA SER A 167 1.93 -5.91 9.67
C SER A 167 2.93 -5.06 10.45
N GLY A 168 2.79 -5.06 11.77
CA GLY A 168 3.78 -4.41 12.65
C GLY A 168 5.14 -5.11 12.55
N THR A 169 6.22 -4.33 12.56
CA THR A 169 7.61 -4.86 12.62
C THR A 169 7.89 -5.63 13.92
N THR A 170 7.05 -5.46 14.94
CA THR A 170 7.29 -5.90 16.33
C THR A 170 6.31 -6.94 16.86
N GLY A 171 5.49 -7.61 16.02
CA GLY A 171 4.58 -8.64 16.53
C GLY A 171 3.19 -8.65 15.88
N LYS A 172 2.12 -8.63 16.68
CA LYS A 172 0.73 -8.71 16.18
C LYS A 172 0.37 -7.50 15.31
N PRO A 173 -0.44 -7.69 14.26
CA PRO A 173 -0.91 -6.59 13.43
C PRO A 173 -1.62 -5.50 14.24
N LYS A 174 -1.49 -4.25 13.81
CA LYS A 174 -2.17 -3.11 14.44
C LYS A 174 -3.33 -2.68 13.55
N GLY A 175 -4.54 -2.60 14.10
CA GLY A 175 -5.70 -2.04 13.43
C GLY A 175 -5.60 -0.52 13.36
N VAL A 176 -5.76 0.04 12.16
CA VAL A 176 -5.80 1.49 11.91
C VAL A 176 -7.23 1.86 11.54
N PRO A 177 -8.03 2.41 12.48
CA PRO A 177 -9.40 2.84 12.21
C PRO A 177 -9.38 4.13 11.38
N ARG A 178 -10.23 4.14 10.35
CA ARG A 178 -10.36 5.26 9.42
C ARG A 178 -11.81 5.71 9.38
N ARG A 179 -12.10 6.98 9.65
CA ARG A 179 -13.45 7.53 9.54
C ARG A 179 -13.81 7.85 8.09
N HIS A 180 -15.11 7.95 7.79
CA HIS A 180 -15.57 8.38 6.47
C HIS A 180 -14.96 9.72 6.05
N ARG A 181 -14.84 10.68 6.96
CA ARG A 181 -14.21 11.98 6.66
C ARG A 181 -12.74 11.87 6.29
N HIS A 182 -11.97 10.99 6.98
CA HIS A 182 -10.54 10.78 6.69
C HIS A 182 -10.34 10.14 5.32
N GLU A 183 -11.15 9.13 5.01
CA GLU A 183 -11.11 8.44 3.72
C GLU A 183 -11.48 9.39 2.57
N ARG A 184 -12.53 10.21 2.78
CA ARG A 184 -12.94 11.18 1.79
C ARG A 184 -11.91 12.28 1.59
N ALA A 185 -11.31 12.80 2.66
CA ALA A 185 -10.24 13.81 2.59
C ALA A 185 -9.02 13.28 1.83
N GLY A 186 -8.56 12.06 2.17
CA GLY A 186 -7.45 11.41 1.49
C GLY A 186 -7.74 11.13 0.01
N ALA A 187 -8.96 10.72 -0.34
CA ALA A 187 -9.34 10.50 -1.73
C ALA A 187 -9.41 11.82 -2.53
N LEU A 188 -9.96 12.90 -1.94
CA LEU A 188 -9.98 14.23 -2.56
C LEU A 188 -8.55 14.78 -2.77
N ALA A 189 -7.69 14.64 -1.76
CA ALA A 189 -6.29 15.03 -1.89
C ALA A 189 -5.60 14.23 -3.00
N HIS A 190 -5.86 12.92 -3.09
CA HIS A 190 -5.31 12.09 -4.14
C HIS A 190 -5.77 12.55 -5.53
N VAL A 191 -7.06 12.82 -5.72
CA VAL A 191 -7.61 13.37 -6.98
C VAL A 191 -6.92 14.69 -7.34
N ALA A 192 -6.82 15.62 -6.39
CA ALA A 192 -6.23 16.93 -6.62
C ALA A 192 -4.72 16.85 -6.93
N GLN A 193 -3.98 16.06 -6.17
CA GLN A 193 -2.53 15.95 -6.27
C GLN A 193 -2.06 15.12 -7.47
N ASN A 194 -2.89 14.19 -7.95
CA ASN A 194 -2.63 13.45 -9.18
C ASN A 194 -3.31 14.10 -10.41
N LEU A 195 -3.89 15.26 -10.27
CA LEU A 195 -4.57 16.01 -11.33
C LEU A 195 -5.61 15.15 -12.07
N TYR A 196 -6.35 14.30 -11.35
CA TYR A 196 -7.36 13.42 -11.94
C TYR A 196 -8.54 14.23 -12.46
N ARG A 197 -8.97 13.89 -13.65
CA ARG A 197 -10.12 14.48 -14.33
C ARG A 197 -11.30 13.51 -14.28
N ARG A 198 -12.49 13.99 -14.60
CA ARG A 198 -13.66 13.11 -14.77
C ARG A 198 -13.39 12.04 -15.82
N GLY A 199 -13.84 10.81 -15.51
CA GLY A 199 -13.73 9.67 -16.40
C GLY A 199 -12.33 9.04 -16.44
N GLU A 200 -11.45 9.32 -15.46
CA GLU A 200 -10.19 8.57 -15.31
C GLU A 200 -10.45 7.08 -15.17
N ARG A 201 -9.51 6.27 -15.61
CA ARG A 201 -9.60 4.82 -15.59
C ARG A 201 -8.33 4.24 -15.00
N THR A 202 -8.46 3.44 -13.93
CA THR A 202 -7.32 2.90 -13.21
C THR A 202 -7.35 1.38 -13.12
N LEU A 203 -6.16 0.80 -12.96
CA LEU A 203 -5.99 -0.61 -12.66
C LEU A 203 -6.19 -0.86 -11.15
N GLY A 204 -7.19 -1.62 -10.80
CA GLY A 204 -7.54 -2.00 -9.43
C GLY A 204 -6.79 -3.23 -8.97
N VAL A 205 -5.45 -3.20 -8.98
CA VAL A 205 -4.58 -4.32 -8.60
C VAL A 205 -3.96 -4.14 -7.22
N MET A 206 -3.76 -2.90 -6.78
CA MET A 206 -3.32 -2.66 -5.42
C MET A 206 -4.38 -3.15 -4.45
N PRO A 207 -3.99 -3.94 -3.43
CA PRO A 207 -4.97 -4.66 -2.61
C PRO A 207 -5.95 -3.72 -1.90
N LEU A 208 -7.25 -4.07 -1.92
CA LEU A 208 -8.30 -3.33 -1.21
C LEU A 208 -8.23 -3.52 0.33
N TYR A 209 -7.35 -4.37 0.82
CA TYR A 209 -6.98 -4.43 2.24
C TYR A 209 -5.78 -3.51 2.56
N HIS A 210 -5.38 -2.65 1.63
CA HIS A 210 -4.29 -1.69 1.78
C HIS A 210 -4.73 -0.31 1.30
N THR A 211 -4.13 0.75 1.89
CA THR A 211 -4.44 2.15 1.58
C THR A 211 -4.42 2.48 0.10
N MET A 212 -3.45 1.96 -0.66
CA MET A 212 -3.33 2.25 -2.10
C MET A 212 -4.54 1.76 -2.88
N GLY A 213 -5.04 0.56 -2.58
CA GLY A 213 -6.22 0.00 -3.25
C GLY A 213 -7.49 0.75 -2.91
N VAL A 214 -7.71 1.01 -1.61
CA VAL A 214 -8.89 1.77 -1.14
C VAL A 214 -8.89 3.17 -1.75
N ARG A 215 -7.76 3.87 -1.73
CA ARG A 215 -7.62 5.21 -2.31
C ARG A 215 -7.94 5.22 -3.80
N SER A 216 -7.44 4.23 -4.56
CA SER A 216 -7.76 4.10 -5.99
C SER A 216 -9.25 3.91 -6.24
N LEU A 217 -9.91 3.04 -5.45
CA LEU A 217 -11.35 2.80 -5.54
C LEU A 217 -12.17 4.07 -5.25
N LEU A 218 -11.86 4.76 -4.16
CA LEU A 218 -12.56 5.98 -3.76
C LEU A 218 -12.33 7.14 -4.74
N SER A 219 -11.10 7.27 -5.25
CA SER A 219 -10.77 8.34 -6.19
C SER A 219 -11.51 8.19 -7.51
N MET A 220 -11.64 6.97 -8.02
CA MET A 220 -12.45 6.73 -9.23
C MET A 220 -13.91 7.11 -9.00
N ALA A 221 -14.48 6.74 -7.85
CA ALA A 221 -15.84 7.15 -7.54
C ALA A 221 -16.02 8.68 -7.47
N LEU A 222 -15.04 9.44 -7.00
CA LEU A 222 -15.11 10.91 -6.93
C LEU A 222 -15.12 11.57 -8.31
N VAL A 223 -14.46 10.97 -9.30
CA VAL A 223 -14.28 11.54 -10.65
C VAL A 223 -15.12 10.84 -11.73
N ASP A 224 -16.16 10.10 -11.33
CA ASP A 224 -17.01 9.32 -12.25
C ASP A 224 -16.16 8.40 -13.16
N GLY A 225 -15.09 7.85 -12.59
CA GLY A 225 -14.07 7.06 -13.28
C GLY A 225 -14.33 5.56 -13.23
N VAL A 226 -13.42 4.79 -13.79
CA VAL A 226 -13.53 3.33 -13.90
C VAL A 226 -12.48 2.64 -13.06
N PHE A 227 -12.91 1.70 -12.22
CA PHE A 227 -12.04 0.80 -11.48
C PHE A 227 -12.04 -0.58 -12.14
N VAL A 228 -10.90 -0.99 -12.72
CA VAL A 228 -10.74 -2.28 -13.38
C VAL A 228 -10.10 -3.27 -12.41
N CYS A 229 -10.87 -4.21 -11.90
CA CYS A 229 -10.44 -5.21 -10.93
C CYS A 229 -9.40 -6.16 -11.54
N VAL A 230 -8.31 -6.39 -10.80
CA VAL A 230 -7.31 -7.41 -11.11
C VAL A 230 -7.06 -8.20 -9.82
N ARG A 231 -7.57 -9.45 -9.77
CA ARG A 231 -7.57 -10.30 -8.56
C ARG A 231 -6.17 -10.62 -8.08
N ARG A 232 -5.28 -10.95 -9.01
CA ARG A 232 -3.85 -11.23 -8.76
C ARG A 232 -3.02 -10.53 -9.79
N TRP A 233 -1.86 -10.03 -9.37
CA TRP A 233 -0.91 -9.46 -10.29
C TRP A 233 -0.50 -10.46 -11.38
N ASN A 234 -0.60 -10.00 -12.59
CA ASN A 234 -0.08 -10.63 -13.79
C ASN A 234 0.19 -9.52 -14.80
N ALA A 235 1.44 -9.35 -15.20
CA ALA A 235 1.86 -8.23 -16.05
C ALA A 235 1.16 -8.24 -17.41
N LYS A 236 1.03 -9.40 -18.04
CA LYS A 236 0.34 -9.55 -19.33
C LYS A 236 -1.14 -9.15 -19.24
N LEU A 237 -1.86 -9.64 -18.22
CA LEU A 237 -3.26 -9.28 -17.99
C LEU A 237 -3.42 -7.78 -17.71
N ALA A 238 -2.47 -7.19 -17.00
CA ALA A 238 -2.45 -5.75 -16.74
C ALA A 238 -2.26 -4.95 -18.04
N LEU A 239 -1.35 -5.37 -18.92
CA LEU A 239 -1.13 -4.78 -20.22
C LEU A 239 -2.36 -4.90 -21.14
N GLU A 240 -2.97 -6.09 -21.19
CA GLU A 240 -4.24 -6.30 -21.91
C GLU A 240 -5.35 -5.37 -21.39
N SER A 241 -5.43 -5.19 -20.07
CA SER A 241 -6.40 -4.28 -19.44
C SER A 241 -6.12 -2.81 -19.77
N ILE A 242 -4.85 -2.40 -19.82
CA ILE A 242 -4.44 -1.05 -20.21
C ILE A 242 -4.95 -0.75 -21.63
N ALA A 243 -4.70 -1.63 -22.57
CA ALA A 243 -5.12 -1.45 -23.96
C ALA A 243 -6.65 -1.55 -24.11
N LYS A 244 -7.27 -2.65 -23.61
CA LYS A 244 -8.71 -2.94 -23.77
C LYS A 244 -9.59 -1.85 -23.17
N TYR A 245 -9.29 -1.41 -21.95
CA TYR A 245 -10.09 -0.44 -21.22
C TYR A 245 -9.55 1.00 -21.31
N ARG A 246 -8.47 1.20 -22.08
CA ARG A 246 -7.80 2.50 -22.26
C ARG A 246 -7.55 3.20 -20.93
N LEU A 247 -6.82 2.52 -20.03
CA LEU A 247 -6.49 3.06 -18.71
C LEU A 247 -5.72 4.38 -18.86
N THR A 248 -6.05 5.35 -18.03
CA THR A 248 -5.50 6.71 -18.11
C THR A 248 -4.50 7.02 -17.01
N CYS A 249 -4.60 6.30 -15.90
CA CYS A 249 -3.70 6.46 -14.76
C CYS A 249 -3.35 5.10 -14.13
N LEU A 250 -2.12 4.99 -13.65
CA LEU A 250 -1.64 3.84 -12.89
C LEU A 250 -1.10 4.33 -11.54
N TYR A 251 -1.46 3.64 -10.47
CA TYR A 251 -0.96 3.90 -9.13
C TYR A 251 -0.50 2.58 -8.51
N LEU A 252 0.80 2.29 -8.64
CA LEU A 252 1.37 0.97 -8.36
C LEU A 252 2.60 1.10 -7.45
N VAL A 253 3.01 -0.02 -6.87
CA VAL A 253 4.34 -0.12 -6.24
C VAL A 253 5.42 -0.31 -7.31
N PRO A 254 6.69 0.07 -7.04
CA PRO A 254 7.78 -0.01 -8.02
C PRO A 254 7.97 -1.40 -8.65
N THR A 255 7.78 -2.46 -7.87
CA THR A 255 7.94 -3.85 -8.35
C THR A 255 6.96 -4.20 -9.46
N LEU A 256 5.71 -3.73 -9.38
CA LEU A 256 4.71 -3.99 -10.42
C LEU A 256 5.01 -3.20 -11.70
N TYR A 257 5.57 -2.02 -11.59
CA TYR A 257 6.08 -1.27 -12.74
C TYR A 257 7.27 -1.96 -13.40
N HIS A 258 8.18 -2.52 -12.59
CA HIS A 258 9.30 -3.31 -13.10
C HIS A 258 8.79 -4.50 -13.93
N ASP A 259 7.85 -5.26 -13.39
CA ASP A 259 7.26 -6.43 -14.04
C ASP A 259 6.56 -6.06 -15.36
N LEU A 260 5.82 -4.91 -15.39
CA LEU A 260 5.20 -4.42 -16.63
C LEU A 260 6.22 -4.21 -17.75
N LEU A 261 7.34 -3.54 -17.43
CA LEU A 261 8.38 -3.25 -18.43
C LEU A 261 9.19 -4.49 -18.82
N ALA A 262 9.22 -5.52 -17.97
CA ALA A 262 9.93 -6.77 -18.22
C ALA A 262 9.11 -7.77 -19.05
N ASP A 263 7.79 -7.61 -19.11
CA ASP A 263 6.92 -8.50 -19.86
C ASP A 263 7.10 -8.29 -21.38
N SER A 264 7.27 -9.39 -22.12
CA SER A 264 7.47 -9.35 -23.56
C SER A 264 6.31 -8.70 -24.34
N ALA A 265 5.09 -8.74 -23.79
CA ALA A 265 3.92 -8.12 -24.40
C ALA A 265 3.94 -6.59 -24.32
N PHE A 266 4.83 -5.98 -23.50
CA PHE A 266 4.87 -4.52 -23.32
C PHE A 266 5.13 -3.79 -24.64
N ALA A 267 6.05 -4.27 -25.46
CA ALA A 267 6.44 -3.64 -26.72
C ALA A 267 5.29 -3.57 -27.74
N ASP A 268 4.39 -4.57 -27.70
CA ASP A 268 3.26 -4.69 -28.64
C ASP A 268 1.94 -4.13 -28.07
N THR A 269 1.95 -3.64 -26.83
CA THR A 269 0.76 -3.12 -26.14
C THR A 269 0.59 -1.62 -26.36
N ASP A 270 -0.60 -1.18 -26.80
CA ASP A 270 -0.94 0.25 -26.82
C ASP A 270 -1.12 0.79 -25.41
N THR A 271 -0.09 1.44 -24.89
CA THR A 271 -0.09 2.10 -23.58
C THR A 271 -0.32 3.61 -23.68
N SER A 272 -0.60 4.16 -24.87
CA SER A 272 -0.71 5.61 -25.13
C SER A 272 -1.81 6.33 -24.37
N SER A 273 -2.80 5.59 -23.85
CA SER A 273 -3.85 6.14 -23.00
C SER A 273 -3.36 6.48 -21.58
N VAL A 274 -2.29 5.83 -21.10
CA VAL A 274 -1.73 6.07 -19.76
C VAL A 274 -0.93 7.36 -19.76
N ARG A 275 -1.48 8.38 -19.12
CA ARG A 275 -0.86 9.71 -19.05
C ARG A 275 -0.37 10.09 -17.66
N LYS A 276 -0.82 9.38 -16.64
CA LYS A 276 -0.49 9.67 -15.24
C LYS A 276 0.03 8.43 -14.56
N LEU A 277 1.23 8.54 -14.03
CA LEU A 277 1.85 7.51 -13.22
C LEU A 277 1.99 7.99 -11.78
N GLY A 278 1.73 7.11 -10.84
CA GLY A 278 1.99 7.34 -9.45
C GLY A 278 2.55 6.09 -8.80
N PHE A 279 3.43 6.26 -7.84
CA PHE A 279 3.93 5.15 -7.05
C PHE A 279 3.98 5.49 -5.57
N ALA A 280 3.94 4.45 -4.75
CA ALA A 280 4.06 4.53 -3.30
C ALA A 280 4.50 3.19 -2.71
N GLY A 281 4.65 3.14 -1.39
CA GLY A 281 4.88 1.90 -0.64
C GLY A 281 6.33 1.45 -0.56
N ALA A 282 7.15 1.85 -1.52
CA ALA A 282 8.60 1.66 -1.55
C ALA A 282 9.27 2.77 -2.36
N PRO A 283 10.54 3.08 -2.13
CA PRO A 283 11.30 3.98 -3.00
C PRO A 283 11.45 3.35 -4.39
N MET A 284 11.39 4.19 -5.41
CA MET A 284 11.68 3.79 -6.79
C MET A 284 13.12 4.18 -7.13
N ASN A 285 13.88 3.22 -7.65
CA ASN A 285 15.23 3.52 -8.08
C ASN A 285 15.26 4.33 -9.38
N ASP A 286 16.33 5.09 -9.59
CA ASP A 286 16.48 6.00 -10.72
C ASP A 286 16.44 5.29 -12.08
N GLY A 287 16.98 4.09 -12.16
CA GLY A 287 16.98 3.30 -13.39
C GLY A 287 15.56 2.95 -13.84
N LEU A 288 14.71 2.50 -12.92
CA LEU A 288 13.29 2.20 -13.20
C LEU A 288 12.51 3.47 -13.53
N LEU A 289 12.73 4.56 -12.78
CA LEU A 289 12.09 5.85 -13.01
C LEU A 289 12.36 6.36 -14.43
N LYS A 290 13.62 6.33 -14.89
CA LYS A 290 14.02 6.72 -16.24
C LYS A 290 13.39 5.85 -17.32
N ARG A 291 13.37 4.52 -17.13
CA ARG A 291 12.75 3.58 -18.07
C ARG A 291 11.24 3.82 -18.20
N LEU A 292 10.54 4.01 -17.09
CA LEU A 292 9.10 4.31 -17.09
C LEU A 292 8.78 5.63 -17.77
N SER A 293 9.56 6.67 -17.49
CA SER A 293 9.40 7.98 -18.14
C SER A 293 9.59 7.91 -19.65
N ALA A 294 10.57 7.13 -20.12
CA ALA A 294 10.82 6.94 -21.55
C ALA A 294 9.71 6.11 -22.20
N ALA A 295 9.22 5.06 -21.54
CA ALA A 295 8.24 4.12 -22.07
C ALA A 295 6.82 4.72 -22.15
N PHE A 296 6.34 5.34 -21.07
CA PHE A 296 4.98 5.89 -21.00
C PHE A 296 4.89 7.36 -21.40
N ARG A 297 5.97 8.14 -21.28
CA ARG A 297 5.99 9.60 -21.51
C ARG A 297 4.82 10.30 -20.79
N PRO A 298 4.67 10.11 -19.49
CA PRO A 298 3.50 10.57 -18.75
C PRO A 298 3.47 12.10 -18.67
N GLU A 299 2.26 12.68 -18.64
CA GLU A 299 2.03 14.10 -18.31
C GLU A 299 2.35 14.41 -16.85
N LEU A 300 2.22 13.39 -15.98
CA LEU A 300 2.45 13.49 -14.56
C LEU A 300 3.05 12.19 -14.01
N PHE A 301 4.12 12.28 -13.23
CA PHE A 301 4.72 11.13 -12.56
C PHE A 301 4.95 11.45 -11.09
N VAL A 302 4.13 10.86 -10.24
CA VAL A 302 3.99 11.26 -8.83
C VAL A 302 4.63 10.23 -7.91
N ASN A 303 5.44 10.69 -6.95
CA ASN A 303 5.89 9.91 -5.82
C ASN A 303 5.03 10.25 -4.59
N HIS A 304 4.37 9.25 -4.00
CA HIS A 304 3.64 9.39 -2.75
C HIS A 304 4.39 8.72 -1.61
N TYR A 305 4.65 9.45 -0.56
CA TYR A 305 5.08 8.87 0.72
C TYR A 305 3.95 8.98 1.74
N GLY A 306 3.63 7.87 2.39
CA GLY A 306 2.59 7.79 3.41
C GLY A 306 2.42 6.40 3.99
N SER A 307 1.44 6.26 4.85
CA SER A 307 1.15 5.02 5.59
C SER A 307 -0.37 4.80 5.73
N SER A 308 -0.76 3.74 6.44
CA SER A 308 -2.19 3.53 6.76
C SER A 308 -2.72 4.58 7.73
N GLU A 309 -1.86 5.13 8.56
CA GLU A 309 -2.16 6.15 9.56
C GLU A 309 -2.43 7.51 8.92
N ILE A 310 -1.62 7.88 7.92
CA ILE A 310 -1.77 9.11 7.12
C ILE A 310 -1.44 8.76 5.68
N TYR A 311 -2.44 8.79 4.80
CA TYR A 311 -2.30 8.28 3.44
C TYR A 311 -1.30 9.07 2.59
N THR A 312 -1.22 10.40 2.79
CA THR A 312 -0.25 11.25 2.11
C THR A 312 0.48 12.14 3.11
N VAL A 313 1.60 11.66 3.62
CA VAL A 313 2.51 12.47 4.43
C VAL A 313 3.21 13.49 3.55
N SER A 314 3.79 13.04 2.44
CA SER A 314 4.36 13.94 1.43
C SER A 314 4.13 13.43 0.00
N ILE A 315 4.33 14.32 -0.95
CA ILE A 315 4.11 14.06 -2.37
C ILE A 315 5.08 14.87 -3.24
N ASP A 316 5.67 14.21 -4.24
CA ASP A 316 6.38 14.85 -5.34
C ASP A 316 5.58 14.65 -6.63
N GLN A 317 5.12 15.74 -7.24
CA GLN A 317 4.34 15.70 -8.49
C GLN A 317 5.22 15.61 -9.75
N ASP A 318 6.54 15.72 -9.61
CA ASP A 318 7.50 15.54 -10.69
C ASP A 318 8.70 14.71 -10.19
N ALA A 319 8.44 13.43 -9.97
CA ALA A 319 9.42 12.48 -9.44
C ALA A 319 10.69 12.38 -10.30
N THR A 320 10.64 12.84 -11.57
CA THR A 320 11.77 12.81 -12.50
C THR A 320 12.73 13.97 -12.29
N ARG A 321 12.26 15.09 -11.75
CA ARG A 321 13.06 16.31 -11.54
C ARG A 321 14.11 16.12 -10.45
N LYS A 322 13.72 15.48 -9.35
CA LYS A 322 14.60 15.16 -8.21
C LYS A 322 14.43 13.69 -7.83
N PRO A 323 15.10 12.76 -8.52
CA PRO A 323 15.03 11.35 -8.20
C PRO A 323 15.30 11.06 -6.72
N GLY A 324 14.52 10.17 -6.12
CA GLY A 324 14.58 9.84 -4.70
C GLY A 324 13.83 10.82 -3.77
N SER A 325 13.45 12.01 -4.25
CA SER A 325 12.64 12.94 -3.47
C SER A 325 11.23 12.39 -3.22
N ALA A 326 10.74 12.53 -1.99
CA ALA A 326 9.33 12.35 -1.63
C ALA A 326 8.55 13.67 -1.64
N GLY A 327 9.16 14.75 -2.11
CA GLY A 327 8.56 16.06 -2.31
C GLY A 327 8.23 16.79 -1.02
N ARG A 328 7.04 17.37 -0.96
CA ARG A 328 6.60 18.24 0.15
C ARG A 328 5.37 17.69 0.81
N ALA A 329 4.99 18.29 1.94
CA ALA A 329 3.79 17.91 2.68
C ALA A 329 2.57 17.78 1.75
N GLY A 330 1.78 16.72 1.95
CA GLY A 330 0.49 16.55 1.27
C GLY A 330 -0.50 17.66 1.63
N LEU A 331 -1.57 17.80 0.84
CA LEU A 331 -2.56 18.88 1.01
C LEU A 331 -3.22 18.90 2.40
N ASN A 332 -3.38 17.73 3.02
CA ASN A 332 -4.03 17.59 4.32
C ASN A 332 -3.03 17.37 5.46
N THR A 333 -1.73 17.59 5.25
CA THR A 333 -0.70 17.19 6.20
C THR A 333 0.28 18.32 6.47
N ARG A 334 0.69 18.46 7.71
CA ARG A 334 1.89 19.17 8.09
C ARG A 334 2.93 18.13 8.50
N LEU A 335 4.17 18.30 8.10
CA LEU A 335 5.24 17.38 8.43
C LEU A 335 6.47 18.12 8.95
N ARG A 336 7.25 17.41 9.75
CA ARG A 336 8.55 17.86 10.28
C ARG A 336 9.54 16.72 10.20
N VAL A 337 10.80 17.06 10.17
CA VAL A 337 11.90 16.15 10.50
C VAL A 337 12.48 16.63 11.83
N VAL A 338 12.45 15.76 12.83
CA VAL A 338 12.99 16.03 14.17
C VAL A 338 14.23 15.19 14.40
N ARG A 339 15.06 15.57 15.37
CA ARG A 339 16.29 14.81 15.70
C ARG A 339 15.97 13.34 15.94
N LEU A 340 16.90 12.43 15.67
CA LEU A 340 16.69 10.99 15.80
C LEU A 340 16.30 10.57 17.22
N ASP A 341 16.84 11.24 18.23
CA ASP A 341 16.59 11.03 19.64
C ASP A 341 15.47 11.92 20.23
N ALA A 342 14.79 12.70 19.37
CA ALA A 342 13.77 13.66 19.79
C ALA A 342 12.63 12.99 20.57
N VAL A 343 12.28 13.62 21.69
CA VAL A 343 11.11 13.27 22.49
C VAL A 343 9.96 14.24 22.26
N SER A 344 10.27 15.49 21.87
CA SER A 344 9.30 16.53 21.53
C SER A 344 9.26 16.79 20.02
N PRO A 345 8.09 17.14 19.45
CA PRO A 345 7.95 17.51 18.04
C PRO A 345 8.63 18.83 17.68
N ASP A 346 9.10 19.60 18.66
CA ASP A 346 9.78 20.89 18.43
C ASP A 346 11.31 20.78 18.32
N GLU A 347 11.87 19.59 18.50
CA GLU A 347 13.29 19.30 18.36
C GLU A 347 13.67 19.10 16.88
N ILE A 348 13.49 20.15 16.09
CA ILE A 348 13.65 20.12 14.63
C ILE A 348 15.10 19.78 14.24
N ALA A 349 15.28 18.87 13.29
CA ALA A 349 16.56 18.60 12.65
C ALA A 349 16.87 19.71 11.62
N PRO A 350 18.12 20.22 11.57
CA PRO A 350 18.55 21.16 10.52
C PRO A 350 18.38 20.58 9.11
N ALA A 351 18.21 21.44 8.11
CA ALA A 351 18.15 21.02 6.71
C ALA A 351 19.44 20.28 6.31
N GLY A 352 19.29 19.12 5.68
CA GLY A 352 20.38 18.22 5.31
C GLY A 352 20.78 17.22 6.40
N GLU A 353 20.29 17.37 7.63
CA GLU A 353 20.51 16.40 8.70
C GLU A 353 19.38 15.36 8.76
N GLU A 354 19.77 14.10 8.89
CA GLU A 354 18.82 12.98 9.03
C GLU A 354 18.14 13.00 10.39
N GLY A 355 16.84 12.80 10.41
CA GLY A 355 16.03 12.73 11.63
C GLY A 355 14.81 11.84 11.46
N GLN A 356 13.94 11.85 12.47
CA GLN A 356 12.65 11.16 12.41
C GLN A 356 11.62 12.02 11.67
N ILE A 357 10.87 11.40 10.76
CA ILE A 357 9.75 12.06 10.09
C ILE A 357 8.53 11.98 10.99
N ILE A 358 7.91 13.13 11.26
CA ILE A 358 6.67 13.22 12.04
C ILE A 358 5.61 13.99 11.26
N ALA A 359 4.35 13.63 11.45
CA ALA A 359 3.22 14.25 10.79
C ALA A 359 2.15 14.69 11.79
N ASP A 360 1.49 15.82 11.50
CA ASP A 360 0.47 16.42 12.35
C ASP A 360 -0.81 15.57 12.39
N LEU A 361 -1.34 15.32 13.58
CA LEU A 361 -2.59 14.58 13.77
C LEU A 361 -3.86 15.44 13.58
N LEU A 362 -3.73 16.75 13.41
CA LEU A 362 -4.85 17.64 13.07
C LEU A 362 -5.21 17.63 11.59
N GLY A 363 -4.41 16.95 10.75
CA GLY A 363 -4.68 16.82 9.32
C GLY A 363 -5.96 16.02 9.03
N ASP A 364 -6.71 16.44 8.01
CA ASP A 364 -8.04 15.86 7.69
C ASP A 364 -8.01 14.35 7.36
N GLU A 365 -6.87 13.81 6.95
CA GLU A 365 -6.70 12.39 6.66
C GLU A 365 -5.91 11.63 7.73
N ALA A 366 -5.53 12.27 8.83
CA ALA A 366 -4.81 11.63 9.92
C ALA A 366 -5.73 10.70 10.73
N PHE A 367 -5.21 9.52 11.12
CA PHE A 367 -5.92 8.63 12.03
C PHE A 367 -5.95 9.21 13.46
N GLU A 368 -6.82 8.67 14.31
CA GLU A 368 -6.97 9.12 15.71
C GLU A 368 -6.24 8.21 16.71
N GLY A 369 -5.58 7.17 16.21
CA GLY A 369 -4.86 6.17 16.99
C GLY A 369 -5.17 4.74 16.57
N TYR A 370 -4.36 3.80 17.04
CA TYR A 370 -4.52 2.37 16.76
C TYR A 370 -5.66 1.76 17.56
N TRP A 371 -6.41 0.88 16.93
CA TRP A 371 -7.51 0.13 17.53
C TRP A 371 -7.01 -0.77 18.65
N ASN A 372 -7.59 -0.64 19.86
CA ASN A 372 -7.28 -1.44 21.06
C ASN A 372 -5.76 -1.51 21.41
N ARG A 373 -4.95 -0.53 21.01
CA ARG A 373 -3.49 -0.56 21.21
C ARG A 373 -2.95 0.69 21.91
N PRO A 374 -3.29 0.91 23.20
CA PRO A 374 -2.79 2.06 23.96
C PRO A 374 -1.25 2.06 24.08
N ASP A 375 -0.61 0.88 24.08
CA ASP A 375 0.84 0.71 24.05
C ASP A 375 1.48 1.29 22.79
N ALA A 376 0.89 1.02 21.62
CA ALA A 376 1.35 1.54 20.35
C ALA A 376 1.07 3.05 20.21
N ASN A 377 -0.09 3.49 20.70
CA ASN A 377 -0.44 4.91 20.73
C ASN A 377 0.56 5.72 21.57
N GLY A 378 0.88 5.27 22.78
CA GLY A 378 1.85 5.93 23.64
C GLY A 378 3.26 6.03 23.05
N LYS A 379 3.63 5.10 22.16
CA LYS A 379 4.92 5.15 21.46
C LYS A 379 4.92 6.11 20.27
N SER A 380 3.82 6.12 19.50
CA SER A 380 3.78 6.77 18.18
C SER A 380 3.08 8.12 18.19
N LEU A 381 2.23 8.42 19.17
CA LEU A 381 1.46 9.66 19.24
C LEU A 381 1.97 10.52 20.40
N ARG A 382 2.54 11.68 20.09
CA ARG A 382 3.10 12.58 21.11
C ARG A 382 2.72 14.02 20.76
N GLU A 383 2.18 14.76 21.71
CA GLU A 383 1.90 16.20 21.60
C GLU A 383 1.19 16.61 20.29
N GLY A 384 0.21 15.79 19.84
CA GLY A 384 -0.54 16.05 18.60
C GLY A 384 0.18 15.67 17.30
N TRP A 385 1.31 14.95 17.40
CA TRP A 385 2.09 14.48 16.25
C TRP A 385 2.19 12.95 16.21
N TYR A 386 2.16 12.41 15.00
CA TYR A 386 2.45 11.02 14.70
C TYR A 386 3.92 10.85 14.35
N PHE A 387 4.66 10.13 15.18
CA PHE A 387 6.02 9.69 14.93
C PHE A 387 5.96 8.46 14.05
N THR A 388 6.27 8.62 12.76
CA THR A 388 6.04 7.59 11.73
C THR A 388 6.92 6.36 11.92
N GLY A 389 8.07 6.51 12.59
CA GLY A 389 9.13 5.52 12.68
C GLY A 389 9.97 5.45 11.39
N ASP A 390 9.75 6.36 10.46
CA ASP A 390 10.59 6.52 9.27
C ASP A 390 11.62 7.63 9.50
N THR A 391 12.78 7.53 8.84
CA THR A 391 13.85 8.53 8.86
C THR A 391 13.93 9.26 7.54
N GLY A 392 14.45 10.48 7.58
CA GLY A 392 14.64 11.31 6.40
C GLY A 392 15.23 12.68 6.71
N TYR A 393 15.38 13.47 5.69
CA TYR A 393 15.86 14.86 5.81
C TYR A 393 15.17 15.74 4.78
N PHE A 394 15.12 17.03 5.04
CA PHE A 394 14.80 18.04 4.04
C PHE A 394 16.06 18.52 3.34
N ASP A 395 16.04 18.61 2.02
CA ASP A 395 17.08 19.31 1.29
C ASP A 395 16.97 20.85 1.45
N ARG A 396 17.89 21.57 0.84
CA ARG A 396 17.92 23.05 0.91
C ARG A 396 16.72 23.72 0.23
N ASP A 397 16.05 23.02 -0.67
CA ASP A 397 14.84 23.49 -1.37
C ASP A 397 13.57 23.16 -0.59
N GLY A 398 13.67 22.39 0.50
CA GLY A 398 12.58 21.96 1.36
C GLY A 398 11.85 20.72 0.86
N ASP A 399 12.47 19.94 -0.02
CA ASP A 399 11.94 18.64 -0.46
C ASP A 399 12.43 17.54 0.48
N LEU A 400 11.51 16.62 0.86
CA LEU A 400 11.76 15.50 1.78
C LEU A 400 12.46 14.35 1.03
N TYR A 401 13.47 13.78 1.66
CA TYR A 401 14.08 12.51 1.27
C TYR A 401 13.86 11.50 2.39
N VAL A 402 13.19 10.39 2.09
CA VAL A 402 12.97 9.30 3.04
C VAL A 402 14.14 8.33 2.93
N THR A 403 14.90 8.20 4.01
CA THR A 403 16.14 7.42 4.04
C THR A 403 15.96 6.00 4.57
N GLY A 404 14.85 5.71 5.24
CA GLY A 404 14.57 4.38 5.75
C GLY A 404 13.61 4.37 6.93
N ARG A 405 13.84 3.41 7.81
CA ARG A 405 13.13 3.30 9.08
C ARG A 405 14.11 3.38 10.24
N VAL A 406 13.65 3.94 11.35
CA VAL A 406 14.42 3.94 12.60
C VAL A 406 14.85 2.51 12.95
N ASP A 407 13.94 1.53 12.80
CA ASP A 407 14.19 0.10 13.11
C ASP A 407 15.10 -0.61 12.08
N ASP A 408 15.21 -0.10 10.84
CA ASP A 408 16.02 -0.68 9.75
C ASP A 408 17.41 0.01 9.62
N MET A 409 17.64 1.07 10.39
CA MET A 409 18.92 1.78 10.42
C MET A 409 20.03 0.82 10.83
N ILE A 410 21.08 0.75 10.02
CA ILE A 410 22.24 -0.09 10.32
C ILE A 410 23.19 0.71 11.21
N ILE A 411 23.42 0.23 12.43
CA ILE A 411 24.38 0.84 13.35
C ILE A 411 25.68 0.07 13.27
N SER A 412 26.62 0.62 12.51
CA SER A 412 27.92 -0.02 12.26
C SER A 412 29.06 0.86 12.77
N GLY A 413 29.78 0.37 13.80
CA GLY A 413 30.88 1.12 14.41
C GLY A 413 30.48 2.46 15.04
N GLY A 414 29.21 2.60 15.44
CA GLY A 414 28.65 3.84 16.01
C GLY A 414 28.08 4.80 14.97
N GLU A 415 28.21 4.50 13.67
CA GLU A 415 27.63 5.29 12.58
C GLU A 415 26.25 4.77 12.18
N ASN A 416 25.32 5.68 11.94
CA ASN A 416 24.00 5.39 11.41
C ASN A 416 24.06 5.32 9.87
N ILE A 417 23.72 4.16 9.29
CA ILE A 417 23.81 3.92 7.86
C ILE A 417 22.42 3.57 7.34
N SER A 418 21.92 4.41 6.42
CA SER A 418 20.68 4.13 5.69
C SER A 418 20.92 3.05 4.64
N PRO A 419 20.15 1.94 4.64
CA PRO A 419 20.16 0.95 3.57
C PRO A 419 19.85 1.53 2.20
N VAL A 420 18.94 2.48 2.13
CA VAL A 420 18.40 3.05 0.88
C VAL A 420 19.47 3.79 0.08
N ASP A 421 20.40 4.48 0.74
CA ASP A 421 21.50 5.18 0.07
C ASP A 421 22.36 4.22 -0.76
N ILE A 422 22.63 3.05 -0.19
CA ILE A 422 23.46 2.01 -0.80
C ILE A 422 22.68 1.30 -1.91
N GLU A 423 21.41 0.99 -1.65
CA GLU A 423 20.50 0.37 -2.63
C GLU A 423 20.37 1.25 -3.88
N SER A 424 20.27 2.58 -3.71
CA SER A 424 20.21 3.52 -4.82
C SER A 424 21.44 3.43 -5.72
N VAL A 425 22.63 3.38 -5.14
CA VAL A 425 23.89 3.28 -5.90
C VAL A 425 24.01 1.92 -6.63
N LEU A 426 23.75 0.82 -5.93
CA LEU A 426 23.89 -0.52 -6.49
C LEU A 426 22.84 -0.84 -7.56
N SER A 427 21.64 -0.29 -7.44
CA SER A 427 20.56 -0.48 -8.42
C SER A 427 20.85 0.13 -9.79
N LEU A 428 21.78 1.04 -9.88
CA LEU A 428 22.24 1.64 -11.15
C LEU A 428 23.24 0.78 -11.91
N HIS A 429 23.78 -0.25 -11.27
CA HIS A 429 24.70 -1.15 -11.94
C HIS A 429 23.97 -2.03 -12.97
N PRO A 430 24.45 -2.12 -14.25
CA PRO A 430 23.72 -2.81 -15.32
C PRO A 430 23.38 -4.28 -15.05
N ALA A 431 24.27 -5.00 -14.35
CA ALA A 431 24.10 -6.41 -14.02
C ALA A 431 23.24 -6.66 -12.77
N VAL A 432 22.75 -5.63 -12.08
CA VAL A 432 21.87 -5.76 -10.90
C VAL A 432 20.41 -5.67 -11.35
N ASP A 433 19.63 -6.69 -11.00
CA ASP A 433 18.19 -6.70 -11.21
C ASP A 433 17.47 -6.07 -10.03
N GLU A 434 17.73 -6.61 -8.83
CA GLU A 434 17.22 -6.06 -7.57
C GLU A 434 18.32 -6.07 -6.50
N VAL A 435 18.20 -5.16 -5.54
CA VAL A 435 19.12 -5.06 -4.41
C VAL A 435 18.39 -4.73 -3.15
N ALA A 436 18.78 -5.34 -2.04
CA ALA A 436 18.39 -4.96 -0.69
C ALA A 436 19.62 -4.92 0.20
N VAL A 437 19.69 -3.95 1.09
CA VAL A 437 20.79 -3.81 2.05
C VAL A 437 20.25 -3.97 3.47
N ALA A 438 20.97 -4.74 4.30
CA ALA A 438 20.60 -4.95 5.69
C ALA A 438 21.83 -5.03 6.59
N GLY A 439 21.65 -4.67 7.85
CA GLY A 439 22.63 -4.89 8.90
C GLY A 439 22.61 -6.36 9.35
N VAL A 440 23.75 -7.02 9.29
CA VAL A 440 23.94 -8.36 9.84
C VAL A 440 24.82 -8.26 11.07
N ARG A 441 24.48 -9.00 12.12
CA ARG A 441 25.22 -8.97 13.39
C ARG A 441 26.71 -9.21 13.18
N ASP A 442 27.54 -8.39 13.81
CA ASP A 442 28.99 -8.43 13.74
C ASP A 442 29.59 -8.16 15.12
N GLU A 443 30.58 -8.94 15.54
CA GLU A 443 31.18 -8.83 16.88
C GLU A 443 32.00 -7.54 17.05
N ARG A 444 32.62 -7.06 15.99
CA ARG A 444 33.47 -5.87 16.03
C ARG A 444 32.69 -4.57 15.84
N TRP A 445 31.73 -4.58 14.90
CA TRP A 445 31.04 -3.37 14.45
C TRP A 445 29.62 -3.23 15.02
N GLY A 446 29.14 -4.23 15.81
CA GLY A 446 27.74 -4.36 16.20
C GLY A 446 26.90 -4.91 15.06
N GLN A 447 26.90 -4.19 13.96
CA GLN A 447 26.35 -4.64 12.68
C GLN A 447 27.33 -4.36 11.53
N ARG A 448 27.38 -5.24 10.54
CA ARG A 448 28.05 -4.99 9.26
C ARG A 448 27.03 -4.78 8.16
N VAL A 449 27.35 -3.93 7.22
CA VAL A 449 26.52 -3.63 6.05
C VAL A 449 26.68 -4.77 5.05
N VAL A 450 25.56 -5.42 4.68
CA VAL A 450 25.52 -6.50 3.69
C VAL A 450 24.55 -6.14 2.58
N ALA A 451 25.02 -6.20 1.32
CA ALA A 451 24.18 -6.05 0.15
C ALA A 451 23.74 -7.42 -0.38
N PHE A 452 22.43 -7.62 -0.51
CA PHE A 452 21.81 -8.81 -1.08
C PHE A 452 21.38 -8.47 -2.50
N ILE A 453 21.95 -9.19 -3.48
CA ILE A 453 21.88 -8.86 -4.91
C ILE A 453 21.19 -9.97 -5.68
N LYS A 454 20.09 -9.64 -6.33
CA LYS A 454 19.51 -10.44 -7.40
C LYS A 454 20.14 -9.97 -8.71
N ARG A 455 20.85 -10.89 -9.37
CA ARG A 455 21.60 -10.57 -10.59
C ARG A 455 20.69 -10.62 -11.82
N ARG A 456 20.92 -9.71 -12.75
CA ARG A 456 20.41 -9.78 -14.12
C ARG A 456 21.41 -10.49 -15.03
N ASP A 457 22.69 -10.13 -14.87
CA ASP A 457 23.81 -10.68 -15.59
C ASP A 457 24.94 -11.04 -14.61
N HIS A 458 25.94 -11.77 -15.09
CA HIS A 458 27.07 -12.16 -14.25
C HIS A 458 27.82 -10.92 -13.74
N VAL A 459 27.98 -10.84 -12.44
CA VAL A 459 28.78 -9.82 -11.72
C VAL A 459 29.30 -10.45 -10.44
N ASP A 460 30.51 -10.10 -10.06
CA ASP A 460 31.14 -10.52 -8.79
C ASP A 460 31.11 -9.38 -7.75
N ALA A 461 31.51 -9.74 -6.53
CA ALA A 461 31.53 -8.80 -5.41
C ALA A 461 32.58 -7.67 -5.60
N GLU A 462 33.70 -7.98 -6.27
CA GLU A 462 34.78 -7.01 -6.51
C GLU A 462 34.31 -5.91 -7.47
N ALA A 463 33.60 -6.27 -8.52
CA ALA A 463 33.03 -5.32 -9.48
C ALA A 463 31.98 -4.41 -8.82
N LEU A 464 31.12 -4.96 -7.97
CA LEU A 464 30.12 -4.18 -7.22
C LEU A 464 30.77 -3.25 -6.19
N ASP A 465 31.82 -3.69 -5.51
CA ASP A 465 32.59 -2.86 -4.60
C ASP A 465 33.33 -1.73 -5.32
N ALA A 466 33.91 -2.03 -6.49
CA ALA A 466 34.52 -1.01 -7.35
C ALA A 466 33.50 0.03 -7.83
N TRP A 467 32.27 -0.42 -8.16
CA TRP A 467 31.15 0.48 -8.50
C TRP A 467 30.80 1.41 -7.35
N CYS A 468 30.67 0.89 -6.13
CA CYS A 468 30.42 1.71 -4.94
C CYS A 468 31.57 2.72 -4.68
N ARG A 469 32.82 2.33 -4.89
CA ARG A 469 33.97 3.23 -4.73
C ARG A 469 34.01 4.39 -5.72
N GLN A 470 33.45 4.21 -6.90
CA GLN A 470 33.37 5.23 -7.96
C GLN A 470 32.17 6.15 -7.82
N SER A 471 31.25 5.83 -6.91
CA SER A 471 30.07 6.66 -6.62
C SER A 471 30.36 7.68 -5.52
N ASP A 472 29.37 8.53 -5.26
CA ASP A 472 29.40 9.52 -4.15
C ASP A 472 29.16 8.87 -2.78
N LEU A 473 29.08 7.55 -2.70
CA LEU A 473 28.84 6.83 -1.44
C LEU A 473 30.05 6.95 -0.51
N VAL A 474 29.83 7.49 0.68
CA VAL A 474 30.88 7.63 1.69
C VAL A 474 31.41 6.25 2.09
N ASN A 475 32.71 6.14 2.27
CA ASN A 475 33.46 4.88 2.43
C ASN A 475 32.92 3.97 3.56
N PHE A 476 32.46 4.53 4.68
CA PHE A 476 31.93 3.74 5.80
C PHE A 476 30.55 3.15 5.52
N LYS A 477 29.76 3.72 4.56
CA LYS A 477 28.46 3.18 4.12
C LYS A 477 28.60 2.01 3.15
N ARG A 478 29.76 1.79 2.55
CA ARG A 478 29.97 0.76 1.56
C ARG A 478 29.75 -0.65 2.14
N PRO A 479 29.06 -1.56 1.43
CA PRO A 479 28.87 -2.93 1.90
C PRO A 479 30.20 -3.62 2.21
N ARG A 480 30.19 -4.40 3.28
CA ARG A 480 31.31 -5.27 3.65
C ARG A 480 31.22 -6.65 2.98
N ASP A 481 29.99 -7.06 2.69
CA ASP A 481 29.71 -8.31 1.99
C ASP A 481 28.64 -8.08 0.90
N TYR A 482 28.76 -8.86 -0.17
CA TYR A 482 27.81 -8.95 -1.26
C TYR A 482 27.32 -10.39 -1.35
N VAL A 483 26.04 -10.61 -1.08
CA VAL A 483 25.39 -11.92 -1.10
C VAL A 483 24.49 -12.00 -2.32
N PHE A 484 24.74 -12.99 -3.18
CA PHE A 484 23.89 -13.21 -4.34
C PHE A 484 22.71 -14.12 -3.98
N VAL A 485 21.50 -13.68 -4.34
CA VAL A 485 20.25 -14.33 -3.98
C VAL A 485 19.38 -14.56 -5.20
N ASP A 486 18.56 -15.61 -5.17
CA ASP A 486 17.59 -15.90 -6.23
C ASP A 486 16.46 -14.88 -6.24
N ASP A 487 16.04 -14.41 -5.07
CA ASP A 487 15.00 -13.39 -4.93
C ASP A 487 15.13 -12.60 -3.62
N ILE A 488 14.67 -11.35 -3.63
CA ILE A 488 14.62 -10.49 -2.44
C ILE A 488 13.30 -10.74 -1.71
N PRO A 489 13.32 -11.15 -0.42
CA PRO A 489 12.09 -11.39 0.34
C PRO A 489 11.27 -10.12 0.49
N LYS A 490 10.00 -10.17 0.07
CA LYS A 490 9.06 -9.04 0.11
C LYS A 490 7.76 -9.40 0.83
N SER A 491 7.11 -8.39 1.38
CA SER A 491 5.76 -8.51 1.87
C SER A 491 4.75 -8.64 0.71
N PRO A 492 3.49 -9.06 0.97
CA PRO A 492 2.45 -9.13 -0.07
C PRO A 492 2.17 -7.80 -0.80
N VAL A 493 2.59 -6.68 -0.23
CA VAL A 493 2.47 -5.34 -0.80
C VAL A 493 3.80 -4.80 -1.37
N GLY A 494 4.78 -5.69 -1.61
CA GLY A 494 6.04 -5.37 -2.28
C GLY A 494 7.12 -4.71 -1.40
N LYS A 495 6.93 -4.59 -0.08
CA LYS A 495 7.97 -4.05 0.83
C LYS A 495 9.05 -5.09 1.12
N ILE A 496 10.31 -4.69 1.03
CA ILE A 496 11.47 -5.53 1.39
C ILE A 496 11.39 -5.94 2.87
N LEU A 497 11.57 -7.21 3.14
CA LEU A 497 11.58 -7.78 4.50
C LEU A 497 13.02 -7.94 4.99
N ARG A 498 13.69 -6.82 5.31
CA ARG A 498 15.12 -6.80 5.71
C ARG A 498 15.44 -7.72 6.88
N ARG A 499 14.52 -7.85 7.84
CA ARG A 499 14.72 -8.76 8.98
C ARG A 499 14.95 -10.21 8.56
N LYS A 500 14.32 -10.67 7.43
CA LYS A 500 14.54 -12.00 6.89
C LYS A 500 15.94 -12.14 6.33
N LEU A 501 16.41 -11.11 5.62
CA LEU A 501 17.77 -11.04 5.11
C LEU A 501 18.79 -11.08 6.25
N SER A 502 18.58 -10.25 7.29
CA SER A 502 19.45 -10.24 8.48
C SER A 502 19.44 -11.57 9.27
N ALA A 503 18.32 -12.31 9.22
CA ALA A 503 18.17 -13.62 9.86
C ALA A 503 18.68 -14.79 9.01
N GLY A 504 19.14 -14.55 7.77
CA GLY A 504 19.59 -15.62 6.86
C GLY A 504 18.44 -16.39 6.17
N GLU A 505 17.20 -15.85 6.21
CA GLU A 505 16.01 -16.47 5.62
C GLU A 505 15.86 -16.06 4.13
N TYR A 506 16.78 -16.52 3.28
CA TYR A 506 16.79 -16.30 1.83
C TYR A 506 17.39 -17.51 1.09
N ALA A 507 17.03 -17.70 -0.17
CA ALA A 507 17.68 -18.68 -1.05
C ALA A 507 18.92 -18.02 -1.69
N SER A 508 20.10 -18.63 -1.51
CA SER A 508 21.32 -18.17 -2.14
C SER A 508 21.41 -18.70 -3.57
N ASP A 509 21.80 -17.85 -4.51
CA ASP A 509 22.16 -18.25 -5.87
C ASP A 509 23.33 -19.26 -5.79
N GLY A 510 23.09 -20.50 -6.21
CA GLY A 510 23.98 -21.64 -6.04
C GLY A 510 25.40 -21.54 -6.66
N HIS A 511 25.80 -20.34 -7.10
CA HIS A 511 27.08 -20.03 -7.73
C HIS A 511 28.04 -19.19 -6.88
N ALA A 512 27.77 -18.93 -5.59
CA ALA A 512 28.66 -18.13 -4.75
C ALA A 512 28.86 -18.75 -3.36
N GLN A 513 30.07 -19.22 -3.09
CA GLN A 513 30.57 -19.41 -1.72
C GLN A 513 30.75 -18.03 -1.06
N PRO A 514 30.41 -17.86 0.23
CA PRO A 514 30.73 -16.63 0.94
C PRO A 514 32.24 -16.48 1.02
N THR A 515 32.79 -15.49 0.34
CA THR A 515 34.20 -15.09 0.49
C THR A 515 34.34 -14.48 1.88
N GLN A 516 34.86 -15.25 2.82
CA GLN A 516 35.44 -14.71 4.04
C GLN A 516 36.69 -13.92 3.62
N THR A 517 36.57 -12.62 3.50
CA THR A 517 37.71 -11.72 3.39
C THR A 517 38.37 -11.64 4.76
N THR A 518 39.40 -12.45 4.94
CA THR A 518 40.36 -12.34 6.04
C THR A 518 41.18 -11.07 5.86
N LYS A 519 41.18 -10.24 6.91
CA LYS A 519 42.26 -9.34 7.37
C LYS A 519 42.87 -8.36 6.34
N GLU A 520 42.61 -7.08 6.47
CA GLU A 520 43.57 -6.12 7.09
C GLU A 520 42.83 -4.81 7.49
#